data_be3283ca78d96d27c05c3a3b6b939a54
#
_entry.id   be3283ca78d96d27c05c3a3b6b939a54
#
_cell.length_a   1.000
_cell.length_b   1.000
_cell.length_c   1.000
_cell.angle_alpha   90.00
_cell.angle_beta   90.00
_cell.angle_gamma   90.00
#
_symmetry.space_group_name_H-M   'P 1'
#
loop_
_entity.id
_entity.type
_entity.pdbx_description
1 polymer ?
#
loop_
_entity_poly.entity_id
_entity_poly.type
_entity_poly.pdbx_seq_one_letter_code
_entity_poly.pdbx_strand_id
1 'polypeptide(L)'
;MPKIMQYAPGSIIYFTGDHDARIFILKSGTISMKEVDIETGETFQSVISSGEFFGVKSALGGSPREETVTATSPCVAIAMTVPEFENMFQNNQNLILKMLRVFSNQLRLMHRKAEAILKQDSETVDQEAGMQSIMKCFYETGAFTSAADVCKKFVMRFPTSPKVAEMNKVLKVASKKAEVMEKNNAFAPSKSASGLLAQFELPIFKRFSKTYTDGQVIISEFEPGDTFYFIQRGEVQISKYINGSLKKLDVLCAGDFFGEMAIIDNTPRSATIFASGSVTVLEFNKANFGALITGNPQVAIVLMKMFCKRIFDQKQRLRILMISEPRVRVAAVFVMLDDMSEPNPLITGKSREFRVTPADIAQWAGLPTSAIKDELEIYEAKHQIVVKTSEIEVVDIDEMRRTTEVYNKLHQNGAR
;
A
#
# COMPACT_ATOMS: atom_id res chain seq x y z
N MET A 1 13.15 -27.76 8.20
CA MET A 1 14.62 -27.51 8.16
C MET A 1 15.00 -26.97 6.81
N PRO A 2 15.85 -25.93 6.72
CA PRO A 2 16.34 -25.41 5.45
C PRO A 2 16.93 -26.51 4.57
N LYS A 3 16.59 -26.50 3.28
CA LYS A 3 17.03 -27.52 2.32
C LYS A 3 18.17 -26.99 1.46
N ILE A 4 19.25 -27.75 1.34
CA ILE A 4 20.33 -27.44 0.41
C ILE A 4 19.91 -27.93 -0.98
N MET A 5 19.93 -27.02 -1.95
CA MET A 5 19.58 -27.26 -3.35
C MET A 5 20.80 -26.99 -4.22
N GLN A 6 21.05 -27.86 -5.18
CA GLN A 6 22.13 -27.72 -6.16
C GLN A 6 21.53 -27.52 -7.54
N TYR A 7 22.07 -26.58 -8.30
CA TYR A 7 21.59 -26.23 -9.64
C TYR A 7 22.76 -26.23 -10.61
N ALA A 8 22.54 -26.85 -11.77
CA ALA A 8 23.47 -26.78 -12.89
C ALA A 8 23.32 -25.43 -13.63
N PRO A 9 24.35 -24.98 -14.35
CA PRO A 9 24.22 -23.80 -15.22
C PRO A 9 23.04 -23.95 -16.19
N GLY A 10 22.25 -22.89 -16.35
CA GLY A 10 21.03 -22.89 -17.17
C GLY A 10 19.77 -23.40 -16.46
N SER A 11 19.89 -23.98 -15.24
CA SER A 11 18.71 -24.39 -14.47
C SER A 11 17.88 -23.18 -14.02
N ILE A 12 16.57 -23.25 -14.23
CA ILE A 12 15.63 -22.26 -13.72
C ILE A 12 15.24 -22.67 -12.30
N ILE A 13 15.37 -21.74 -11.35
CA ILE A 13 15.05 -21.98 -9.93
C ILE A 13 13.56 -21.75 -9.70
N TYR A 14 13.01 -20.67 -10.29
CA TYR A 14 11.57 -20.39 -10.38
C TYR A 14 11.29 -19.40 -11.52
N PHE A 15 10.07 -19.39 -11.99
CA PHE A 15 9.58 -18.47 -13.03
C PHE A 15 8.78 -17.31 -12.43
N THR A 16 8.70 -16.22 -13.17
CA THR A 16 7.71 -15.16 -12.95
C THR A 16 6.31 -15.78 -13.01
N GLY A 17 5.47 -15.46 -12.00
CA GLY A 17 4.11 -15.99 -11.86
C GLY A 17 4.00 -17.24 -10.99
N ASP A 18 5.10 -17.89 -10.64
CA ASP A 18 5.06 -19.07 -9.75
C ASP A 18 4.57 -18.68 -8.35
N HIS A 19 3.71 -19.50 -7.77
CA HIS A 19 3.27 -19.42 -6.38
C HIS A 19 4.18 -20.26 -5.47
N ASP A 20 5.37 -19.77 -5.23
CA ASP A 20 6.37 -20.43 -4.39
C ASP A 20 6.72 -19.56 -3.18
N ALA A 21 6.33 -19.99 -1.98
CA ALA A 21 6.57 -19.28 -0.73
C ALA A 21 7.97 -19.51 -0.12
N ARG A 22 8.91 -20.16 -0.84
CA ARG A 22 10.27 -20.36 -0.33
C ARG A 22 11.12 -19.10 -0.48
N ILE A 23 12.00 -18.89 0.48
CA ILE A 23 13.05 -17.88 0.46
C ILE A 23 14.37 -18.62 0.23
N PHE A 24 15.25 -18.03 -0.54
CA PHE A 24 16.53 -18.61 -0.87
C PHE A 24 17.69 -17.72 -0.43
N ILE A 25 18.81 -18.34 -0.01
CA ILE A 25 20.11 -17.68 0.13
C ILE A 25 21.11 -18.39 -0.77
N LEU A 26 21.84 -17.66 -1.60
CA LEU A 26 22.88 -18.22 -2.44
C LEU A 26 24.12 -18.50 -1.60
N LYS A 27 24.53 -19.77 -1.49
CA LYS A 27 25.71 -20.19 -0.74
C LYS A 27 26.98 -20.11 -1.60
N SER A 28 26.89 -20.51 -2.86
CA SER A 28 28.00 -20.46 -3.82
C SER A 28 27.50 -20.41 -5.25
N GLY A 29 28.32 -19.91 -6.17
CA GLY A 29 27.99 -19.71 -7.56
C GLY A 29 27.39 -18.34 -7.84
N THR A 30 26.78 -18.19 -9.02
CA THR A 30 26.11 -16.97 -9.49
C THR A 30 24.78 -17.29 -10.12
N ILE A 31 23.80 -16.46 -9.87
CA ILE A 31 22.47 -16.56 -10.49
C ILE A 31 22.08 -15.24 -11.13
N SER A 32 21.31 -15.32 -12.20
CA SER A 32 20.72 -14.19 -12.90
C SER A 32 19.26 -14.07 -12.54
N MET A 33 18.82 -12.88 -12.21
CA MET A 33 17.44 -12.51 -11.95
C MET A 33 16.96 -11.60 -13.09
N LYS A 34 15.89 -11.99 -13.78
CA LYS A 34 15.26 -11.22 -14.85
C LYS A 34 13.90 -10.72 -14.40
N GLU A 35 13.70 -9.41 -14.43
CA GLU A 35 12.44 -8.73 -14.13
C GLU A 35 12.08 -7.81 -15.30
N VAL A 36 10.80 -7.66 -15.60
CA VAL A 36 10.32 -6.71 -16.62
C VAL A 36 10.03 -5.39 -15.95
N ASP A 37 10.66 -4.32 -16.41
CA ASP A 37 10.34 -2.96 -15.97
C ASP A 37 8.92 -2.60 -16.41
N ILE A 38 8.12 -2.10 -15.48
CA ILE A 38 6.69 -1.83 -15.70
C ILE A 38 6.49 -0.65 -16.64
N GLU A 39 7.39 0.35 -16.63
CA GLU A 39 7.24 1.57 -17.43
C GLU A 39 7.75 1.41 -18.85
N THR A 40 8.91 0.76 -19.01
CA THR A 40 9.56 0.63 -20.31
C THR A 40 9.21 -0.67 -21.02
N GLY A 41 8.72 -1.69 -20.30
CA GLY A 41 8.53 -3.04 -20.82
C GLY A 41 9.85 -3.79 -21.08
N GLU A 42 10.99 -3.17 -20.80
CA GLU A 42 12.30 -3.78 -21.02
C GLU A 42 12.62 -4.82 -19.96
N THR A 43 13.33 -5.88 -20.36
CA THR A 43 13.80 -6.88 -19.43
C THR A 43 15.08 -6.40 -18.75
N PHE A 44 14.99 -6.15 -17.46
CA PHE A 44 16.14 -5.85 -16.61
C PHE A 44 16.75 -7.15 -16.07
N GLN A 45 18.06 -7.24 -16.14
CA GLN A 45 18.80 -8.39 -15.63
C GLN A 45 19.77 -7.94 -14.54
N SER A 46 19.69 -8.59 -13.38
CA SER A 46 20.62 -8.41 -12.27
C SER A 46 21.28 -9.74 -11.90
N VAL A 47 22.44 -9.64 -11.27
CA VAL A 47 23.20 -10.81 -10.78
C VAL A 47 23.09 -10.85 -9.27
N ILE A 48 22.81 -12.02 -8.73
CA ILE A 48 22.79 -12.32 -7.30
C ILE A 48 24.08 -13.06 -6.95
N SER A 49 24.77 -12.57 -5.94
CA SER A 49 26.06 -13.06 -5.49
C SER A 49 25.93 -13.95 -4.25
N SER A 50 26.97 -14.70 -3.94
CA SER A 50 27.02 -15.53 -2.74
C SER A 50 26.77 -14.71 -1.47
N GLY A 51 25.90 -15.20 -0.59
CA GLY A 51 25.45 -14.55 0.64
C GLY A 51 24.19 -13.70 0.49
N GLU A 52 23.70 -13.47 -0.73
CA GLU A 52 22.51 -12.68 -0.97
C GLU A 52 21.22 -13.52 -0.94
N PHE A 53 20.14 -12.90 -0.49
CA PHE A 53 18.80 -13.49 -0.46
C PHE A 53 18.03 -13.15 -1.75
N PHE A 54 17.20 -14.10 -2.19
CA PHE A 54 16.28 -13.90 -3.29
C PHE A 54 14.92 -14.59 -3.04
N GLY A 55 13.88 -14.13 -3.74
CA GLY A 55 12.52 -14.61 -3.54
C GLY A 55 11.88 -14.13 -2.22
N VAL A 56 12.49 -13.16 -1.50
CA VAL A 56 12.02 -12.68 -0.19
C VAL A 56 10.70 -11.93 -0.32
N LYS A 57 10.59 -11.02 -1.30
CA LYS A 57 9.42 -10.14 -1.44
C LYS A 57 8.14 -10.93 -1.66
N SER A 58 8.13 -11.81 -2.63
CA SER A 58 6.97 -12.63 -2.95
C SER A 58 6.62 -13.61 -1.82
N ALA A 59 7.62 -14.25 -1.20
CA ALA A 59 7.40 -15.19 -0.10
C ALA A 59 6.80 -14.49 1.14
N LEU A 60 7.36 -13.34 1.55
CA LEU A 60 6.84 -12.58 2.70
C LEU A 60 5.51 -11.89 2.40
N GLY A 61 5.33 -11.40 1.17
CA GLY A 61 4.11 -10.71 0.73
C GLY A 61 2.96 -11.64 0.39
N GLY A 62 3.21 -12.96 0.28
CA GLY A 62 2.21 -13.94 -0.15
C GLY A 62 1.78 -13.74 -1.61
N SER A 63 2.66 -13.19 -2.46
CA SER A 63 2.39 -12.85 -3.85
C SER A 63 3.10 -13.82 -4.82
N PRO A 64 2.65 -13.92 -6.08
CA PRO A 64 3.40 -14.62 -7.11
C PRO A 64 4.81 -14.06 -7.30
N ARG A 65 5.72 -14.87 -7.84
CA ARG A 65 7.07 -14.43 -8.21
C ARG A 65 7.00 -13.33 -9.26
N GLU A 66 7.73 -12.25 -9.06
CA GLU A 66 7.77 -11.11 -10.00
C GLU A 66 8.94 -11.22 -11.00
N GLU A 67 9.89 -12.09 -10.70
CA GLU A 67 11.12 -12.31 -11.48
C GLU A 67 11.31 -13.79 -11.84
N THR A 68 12.04 -14.04 -12.95
CA THR A 68 12.56 -15.37 -13.29
C THR A 68 14.02 -15.46 -12.85
N VAL A 69 14.36 -16.53 -12.12
CA VAL A 69 15.71 -16.73 -11.57
C VAL A 69 16.35 -17.96 -12.17
N THR A 70 17.55 -17.77 -12.76
CA THR A 70 18.29 -18.81 -13.50
C THR A 70 19.73 -18.92 -12.96
N ALA A 71 20.21 -20.12 -12.76
CA ALA A 71 21.61 -20.40 -12.43
C ALA A 71 22.51 -20.10 -13.63
N THR A 72 23.51 -19.21 -13.48
CA THR A 72 24.48 -18.90 -14.56
C THR A 72 25.79 -19.66 -14.40
N SER A 73 26.05 -20.20 -13.23
CA SER A 73 27.15 -21.13 -12.93
C SER A 73 26.63 -22.30 -12.11
N PRO A 74 27.44 -23.36 -11.86
CA PRO A 74 27.09 -24.34 -10.84
C PRO A 74 26.89 -23.65 -9.50
N CYS A 75 25.68 -23.74 -8.91
CA CYS A 75 25.37 -23.04 -7.69
C CYS A 75 24.71 -23.91 -6.65
N VAL A 76 24.92 -23.51 -5.39
CA VAL A 76 24.30 -24.10 -4.23
C VAL A 76 23.48 -23.01 -3.54
N ALA A 77 22.18 -23.26 -3.35
CA ALA A 77 21.29 -22.37 -2.61
C ALA A 77 20.67 -23.11 -1.43
N ILE A 78 20.39 -22.39 -0.36
CA ILE A 78 19.62 -22.87 0.78
C ILE A 78 18.21 -22.34 0.62
N ALA A 79 17.26 -23.27 0.44
CA ALA A 79 15.83 -22.94 0.40
C ALA A 79 15.23 -23.09 1.80
N MET A 80 14.46 -22.12 2.23
CA MET A 80 13.80 -22.07 3.52
C MET A 80 12.35 -21.59 3.40
N THR A 81 11.51 -22.03 4.31
CA THR A 81 10.14 -21.53 4.49
C THR A 81 10.15 -20.17 5.18
N VAL A 82 9.04 -19.43 5.09
CA VAL A 82 8.89 -18.15 5.81
C VAL A 82 9.13 -18.30 7.32
N PRO A 83 8.57 -19.29 8.04
CA PRO A 83 8.87 -19.47 9.46
C PRO A 83 10.36 -19.75 9.77
N GLU A 84 11.05 -20.48 8.91
CA GLU A 84 12.50 -20.74 9.08
C GLU A 84 13.33 -19.48 8.88
N PHE A 85 12.94 -18.65 7.91
CA PHE A 85 13.53 -17.33 7.69
C PHE A 85 13.28 -16.40 8.89
N GLU A 86 12.05 -16.36 9.43
CA GLU A 86 11.71 -15.58 10.62
C GLU A 86 12.57 -15.97 11.82
N ASN A 87 12.74 -17.28 12.08
CA ASN A 87 13.58 -17.77 13.16
C ASN A 87 15.06 -17.37 13.01
N MET A 88 15.57 -17.38 11.78
CA MET A 88 16.95 -16.95 11.51
C MET A 88 17.12 -15.43 11.76
N PHE A 89 16.10 -14.65 11.45
CA PHE A 89 16.13 -13.20 11.61
C PHE A 89 15.94 -12.72 13.05
N GLN A 90 15.26 -13.49 13.93
CA GLN A 90 15.07 -13.13 15.34
C GLN A 90 16.37 -12.77 16.06
N ASN A 91 17.49 -13.31 15.61
CA ASN A 91 18.81 -13.11 16.22
C ASN A 91 19.67 -12.06 15.49
N ASN A 92 19.17 -11.41 14.40
CA ASN A 92 19.97 -10.48 13.60
C ASN A 92 19.25 -9.14 13.35
N GLN A 93 19.18 -8.30 14.38
CA GLN A 93 18.45 -7.02 14.38
C GLN A 93 18.95 -6.03 13.31
N ASN A 94 20.28 -5.98 13.07
CA ASN A 94 20.85 -5.07 12.06
C ASN A 94 20.39 -5.41 10.64
N LEU A 95 20.26 -6.70 10.33
CA LEU A 95 19.79 -7.17 9.04
C LEU A 95 18.30 -6.83 8.83
N ILE A 96 17.49 -7.00 9.88
CA ILE A 96 16.07 -6.59 9.88
C ILE A 96 15.92 -5.11 9.52
N LEU A 97 16.62 -4.22 10.25
CA LEU A 97 16.54 -2.78 10.02
C LEU A 97 17.02 -2.39 8.60
N LYS A 98 18.07 -3.06 8.10
CA LYS A 98 18.55 -2.85 6.74
C LYS A 98 17.49 -3.24 5.70
N MET A 99 16.83 -4.38 5.86
CA MET A 99 15.78 -4.84 4.95
C MET A 99 14.53 -3.94 5.00
N LEU A 100 14.12 -3.51 6.19
CA LEU A 100 13.01 -2.57 6.33
C LEU A 100 13.29 -1.25 5.58
N ARG A 101 14.53 -0.72 5.64
CA ARG A 101 14.92 0.47 4.87
C ARG A 101 14.85 0.24 3.36
N VAL A 102 15.35 -0.91 2.88
CA VAL A 102 15.30 -1.26 1.45
C VAL A 102 13.85 -1.33 0.97
N PHE A 103 12.97 -2.00 1.71
CA PHE A 103 11.57 -2.14 1.33
C PHE A 103 10.80 -0.82 1.44
N SER A 104 11.05 -0.02 2.47
CA SER A 104 10.48 1.32 2.60
C SER A 104 10.84 2.20 1.40
N ASN A 105 12.12 2.22 1.01
CA ASN A 105 12.59 2.97 -0.15
C ASN A 105 11.96 2.48 -1.47
N GLN A 106 11.82 1.16 -1.66
CA GLN A 106 11.13 0.60 -2.83
C GLN A 106 9.66 1.01 -2.88
N LEU A 107 8.94 0.91 -1.76
CA LEU A 107 7.54 1.33 -1.70
C LEU A 107 7.38 2.83 -2.02
N ARG A 108 8.26 3.67 -1.48
CA ARG A 108 8.27 5.11 -1.78
C ARG A 108 8.52 5.39 -3.26
N LEU A 109 9.44 4.64 -3.89
CA LEU A 109 9.69 4.75 -5.32
C LEU A 109 8.44 4.41 -6.13
N MET A 110 7.73 3.33 -5.78
CA MET A 110 6.46 2.94 -6.45
C MET A 110 5.39 4.02 -6.29
N HIS A 111 5.25 4.61 -5.09
CA HIS A 111 4.32 5.72 -4.87
C HIS A 111 4.66 6.94 -5.75
N ARG A 112 5.95 7.31 -5.86
CA ARG A 112 6.38 8.43 -6.72
C ARG A 112 6.11 8.16 -8.21
N LYS A 113 6.33 6.94 -8.68
CA LYS A 113 6.02 6.53 -10.05
C LYS A 113 4.52 6.63 -10.33
N ALA A 114 3.67 6.08 -9.47
CA ALA A 114 2.22 6.19 -9.60
C ALA A 114 1.74 7.65 -9.57
N GLU A 115 2.35 8.47 -8.70
CA GLU A 115 2.06 9.90 -8.62
C GLU A 115 2.45 10.63 -9.91
N ALA A 116 3.61 10.33 -10.50
CA ALA A 116 4.06 10.96 -11.74
C ALA A 116 3.10 10.68 -12.91
N ILE A 117 2.54 9.46 -12.99
CA ILE A 117 1.55 9.11 -14.02
C ILE A 117 0.22 9.85 -13.79
N LEU A 118 -0.18 10.03 -12.51
CA LEU A 118 -1.43 10.71 -12.15
C LEU A 118 -1.34 12.24 -12.22
N LYS A 119 -0.11 12.80 -12.20
CA LYS A 119 0.14 14.23 -12.31
C LYS A 119 0.34 14.60 -13.77
N GLN A 120 -0.49 15.50 -14.28
CA GLN A 120 -0.28 16.09 -15.59
C GLN A 120 0.73 17.26 -15.58
N ASP A 121 0.94 17.91 -14.43
CA ASP A 121 1.98 18.93 -14.19
C ASP A 121 2.15 19.13 -12.68
N SER A 122 3.38 18.99 -12.12
CA SER A 122 3.63 19.38 -10.73
C SER A 122 5.04 19.89 -10.49
N GLU A 123 5.11 21.13 -10.08
CA GLU A 123 6.24 21.69 -9.35
C GLU A 123 6.43 20.99 -7.99
N THR A 124 7.67 20.95 -7.50
CA THR A 124 7.97 20.48 -6.14
C THR A 124 7.26 21.37 -5.12
N VAL A 125 6.22 20.86 -4.49
CA VAL A 125 5.42 21.61 -3.52
C VAL A 125 6.22 21.71 -2.21
N ASP A 126 6.47 22.96 -1.76
CA ASP A 126 6.98 23.23 -0.42
C ASP A 126 6.05 22.67 0.66
N GLN A 127 6.63 22.20 1.79
CA GLN A 127 5.85 21.53 2.87
C GLN A 127 4.73 22.42 3.42
N GLU A 128 5.03 23.69 3.67
CA GLU A 128 4.04 24.64 4.20
C GLU A 128 2.94 24.93 3.18
N ALA A 129 3.29 25.11 1.91
CA ALA A 129 2.34 25.32 0.82
C ALA A 129 1.47 24.05 0.60
N GLY A 130 2.09 22.87 0.70
CA GLY A 130 1.40 21.59 0.59
C GLY A 130 0.35 21.39 1.67
N MET A 131 0.72 21.58 2.93
CA MET A 131 -0.24 21.50 4.05
C MET A 131 -1.35 22.55 3.95
N GLN A 132 -1.04 23.77 3.48
CA GLN A 132 -2.04 24.80 3.25
C GLN A 132 -3.04 24.39 2.15
N SER A 133 -2.57 23.76 1.08
CA SER A 133 -3.42 23.27 0.00
C SER A 133 -4.35 22.14 0.47
N ILE A 134 -3.85 21.22 1.29
CA ILE A 134 -4.65 20.15 1.91
C ILE A 134 -5.73 20.73 2.82
N MET A 135 -5.36 21.70 3.65
CA MET A 135 -6.32 22.41 4.52
C MET A 135 -7.45 23.05 3.68
N LYS A 136 -7.08 23.75 2.59
CA LYS A 136 -8.07 24.37 1.68
C LYS A 136 -8.98 23.30 1.07
N CYS A 137 -8.44 22.21 0.58
CA CYS A 137 -9.21 21.11 0.03
C CYS A 137 -10.25 20.56 1.04
N PHE A 138 -9.85 20.28 2.27
CA PHE A 138 -10.78 19.84 3.32
C PHE A 138 -11.83 20.91 3.65
N TYR A 139 -11.44 22.17 3.70
CA TYR A 139 -12.37 23.26 4.00
C TYR A 139 -13.42 23.45 2.91
N GLU A 140 -13.02 23.40 1.64
CA GLU A 140 -13.89 23.53 0.47
C GLU A 140 -14.85 22.36 0.30
N THR A 141 -14.41 21.14 0.66
CA THR A 141 -15.25 19.93 0.64
C THR A 141 -16.17 19.80 1.86
N GLY A 142 -16.10 20.74 2.82
CA GLY A 142 -16.94 20.73 4.02
C GLY A 142 -16.43 19.80 5.13
N ALA A 143 -15.26 19.20 4.99
CA ALA A 143 -14.61 18.35 6.00
C ALA A 143 -13.92 19.22 7.07
N PHE A 144 -14.73 19.94 7.85
CA PHE A 144 -14.22 20.98 8.76
C PHE A 144 -13.39 20.43 9.92
N THR A 145 -13.68 19.23 10.42
CA THR A 145 -12.87 18.53 11.43
C THR A 145 -11.46 18.29 10.90
N SER A 146 -11.37 17.74 9.68
CA SER A 146 -10.09 17.48 9.02
C SER A 146 -9.31 18.78 8.73
N ALA A 147 -10.00 19.83 8.26
CA ALA A 147 -9.38 21.14 8.01
C ALA A 147 -8.81 21.76 9.30
N ALA A 148 -9.56 21.68 10.41
CA ALA A 148 -9.10 22.16 11.71
C ALA A 148 -7.87 21.39 12.22
N ASP A 149 -7.82 20.07 12.03
CA ASP A 149 -6.68 19.24 12.47
C ASP A 149 -5.43 19.54 11.64
N VAL A 150 -5.54 19.74 10.32
CA VAL A 150 -4.40 20.19 9.49
C VAL A 150 -3.89 21.55 9.96
N CYS A 151 -4.78 22.51 10.30
CA CYS A 151 -4.37 23.81 10.86
C CYS A 151 -3.61 23.65 12.19
N LYS A 152 -4.11 22.82 13.13
CA LYS A 152 -3.44 22.54 14.41
C LYS A 152 -2.03 21.98 14.18
N LYS A 153 -1.93 20.97 13.30
CA LYS A 153 -0.64 20.34 12.93
C LYS A 153 0.32 21.35 12.31
N PHE A 154 -0.16 22.20 11.39
CA PHE A 154 0.65 23.24 10.76
C PHE A 154 1.23 24.20 11.82
N VAL A 155 0.38 24.76 12.68
CA VAL A 155 0.83 25.71 13.74
C VAL A 155 1.82 25.06 14.69
N MET A 156 1.64 23.77 15.01
CA MET A 156 2.56 23.03 15.88
C MET A 156 3.91 22.75 15.20
N ARG A 157 3.92 22.44 13.91
CA ARG A 157 5.14 22.03 13.17
C ARG A 157 5.93 23.21 12.62
N PHE A 158 5.26 24.31 12.30
CA PHE A 158 5.84 25.53 11.71
C PHE A 158 5.48 26.78 12.53
N PRO A 159 5.83 26.86 13.82
CA PRO A 159 5.39 27.97 14.70
C PRO A 159 5.92 29.33 14.29
N THR A 160 7.02 29.38 13.54
CA THR A 160 7.64 30.62 13.07
C THR A 160 7.20 31.03 11.65
N SER A 161 6.35 30.26 11.00
CA SER A 161 5.88 30.55 9.66
C SER A 161 5.00 31.81 9.63
N PRO A 162 5.16 32.69 8.63
CA PRO A 162 4.28 33.84 8.44
C PRO A 162 2.82 33.46 8.19
N LYS A 163 2.56 32.20 7.79
CA LYS A 163 1.23 31.66 7.52
C LYS A 163 0.47 31.25 8.79
N VAL A 164 1.12 31.18 9.95
CA VAL A 164 0.48 30.79 11.23
C VAL A 164 -0.73 31.64 11.56
N ALA A 165 -0.70 32.97 11.30
CA ALA A 165 -1.82 33.85 11.56
C ALA A 165 -3.05 33.50 10.70
N GLU A 166 -2.86 33.15 9.43
CA GLU A 166 -3.91 32.68 8.50
C GLU A 166 -4.47 31.35 8.97
N MET A 167 -3.60 30.37 9.25
CA MET A 167 -3.99 29.04 9.69
C MET A 167 -4.79 29.07 11.01
N ASN A 168 -4.44 29.96 11.95
CA ASN A 168 -5.20 30.16 13.18
C ASN A 168 -6.60 30.76 12.93
N LYS A 169 -6.75 31.66 11.94
CA LYS A 169 -8.07 32.18 11.55
C LYS A 169 -8.96 31.06 10.99
N VAL A 170 -8.42 30.26 10.09
CA VAL A 170 -9.15 29.12 9.51
C VAL A 170 -9.47 28.09 10.59
N LEU A 171 -8.54 27.79 11.50
CA LEU A 171 -8.73 26.87 12.62
C LEU A 171 -9.97 27.26 13.46
N LYS A 172 -10.08 28.53 13.86
CA LYS A 172 -11.22 29.02 14.64
C LYS A 172 -12.55 28.82 13.93
N VAL A 173 -12.59 29.10 12.62
CA VAL A 173 -13.83 28.98 11.83
C VAL A 173 -14.16 27.50 11.57
N ALA A 174 -13.18 26.69 11.22
CA ALA A 174 -13.35 25.27 10.96
C ALA A 174 -13.78 24.50 12.22
N SER A 175 -13.15 24.76 13.37
CA SER A 175 -13.54 24.13 14.64
C SER A 175 -14.98 24.44 15.03
N LYS A 176 -15.43 25.70 14.87
CA LYS A 176 -16.81 26.08 15.16
C LYS A 176 -17.81 25.40 14.22
N LYS A 177 -17.47 25.24 12.94
CA LYS A 177 -18.31 24.53 11.97
C LYS A 177 -18.34 23.01 12.25
N ALA A 178 -17.21 22.42 12.65
CA ALA A 178 -17.12 21.02 13.03
C ALA A 178 -18.03 20.67 14.22
N GLU A 179 -18.01 21.46 15.29
CA GLU A 179 -18.87 21.27 16.48
C GLU A 179 -20.38 21.25 16.15
N VAL A 180 -20.80 21.98 15.12
CA VAL A 180 -22.18 21.98 14.67
C VAL A 180 -22.55 20.69 13.93
N MET A 181 -21.59 20.06 13.24
CA MET A 181 -21.81 18.84 12.44
C MET A 181 -21.73 17.55 13.27
N GLU A 182 -20.88 17.49 14.30
CA GLU A 182 -20.69 16.28 15.15
C GLU A 182 -21.95 15.83 15.91
N LYS A 183 -22.94 16.70 16.07
CA LYS A 183 -24.19 16.37 16.78
C LYS A 183 -25.08 15.33 16.07
N ASN A 184 -24.74 14.88 14.86
CA ASN A 184 -25.63 14.07 14.03
C ASN A 184 -25.12 12.66 13.66
N ASN A 185 -23.94 12.21 14.09
CA ASN A 185 -23.41 10.91 13.67
C ASN A 185 -23.00 10.00 14.84
N ALA A 186 -23.74 8.91 15.02
CA ALA A 186 -23.35 7.77 15.86
C ALA A 186 -22.95 6.60 14.93
N PHE A 187 -21.74 6.09 15.08
CA PHE A 187 -21.21 4.97 14.27
C PHE A 187 -21.11 3.68 15.07
N ALA A 188 -21.32 2.53 14.39
CA ALA A 188 -21.21 1.18 14.95
C ALA A 188 -19.77 0.63 14.77
N PRO A 189 -19.24 -0.18 15.71
CA PRO A 189 -17.88 -0.70 15.63
C PRO A 189 -17.75 -1.86 14.65
N SER A 190 -16.68 -1.88 13.84
CA SER A 190 -16.32 -2.97 12.96
C SER A 190 -15.55 -4.09 13.68
N LYS A 191 -15.64 -5.31 13.15
CA LYS A 191 -14.99 -6.51 13.73
C LYS A 191 -13.56 -6.65 13.22
N SER A 192 -12.64 -7.02 14.10
CA SER A 192 -11.23 -7.23 13.84
C SER A 192 -10.81 -8.66 14.15
N ALA A 193 -9.85 -9.18 13.38
CA ALA A 193 -9.09 -10.38 13.75
C ALA A 193 -7.72 -10.42 13.09
N SER A 194 -6.65 -10.32 13.88
CA SER A 194 -5.33 -10.87 13.54
C SER A 194 -4.57 -11.21 14.82
N GLY A 195 -3.74 -12.26 14.81
CA GLY A 195 -3.00 -12.75 16.00
C GLY A 195 -2.00 -11.75 16.60
N LEU A 196 -1.68 -10.65 15.89
CA LEU A 196 -0.84 -9.57 16.39
C LEU A 196 -1.56 -8.66 17.37
N LEU A 197 -2.88 -8.49 17.22
CA LEU A 197 -3.69 -7.65 18.10
C LEU A 197 -3.52 -8.02 19.57
N ALA A 198 -3.47 -9.33 19.87
CA ALA A 198 -3.32 -9.82 21.24
C ALA A 198 -2.01 -9.34 21.92
N GLN A 199 -0.92 -9.19 21.18
CA GLN A 199 0.36 -8.71 21.73
C GLN A 199 0.31 -7.21 22.09
N PHE A 200 -0.44 -6.42 21.32
CA PHE A 200 -0.59 -4.98 21.54
C PHE A 200 -1.77 -4.61 22.45
N GLU A 201 -2.56 -5.57 22.91
CA GLU A 201 -3.60 -5.38 23.92
C GLU A 201 -3.06 -5.40 25.36
N LEU A 202 -1.77 -5.72 25.57
CA LEU A 202 -1.14 -5.75 26.88
C LEU A 202 -1.21 -4.37 27.58
N PRO A 203 -1.38 -4.35 28.91
CA PRO A 203 -1.54 -3.09 29.68
C PRO A 203 -0.39 -2.09 29.50
N ILE A 204 0.82 -2.57 29.19
CA ILE A 204 1.99 -1.73 28.96
C ILE A 204 1.82 -0.79 27.75
N PHE A 205 0.98 -1.16 26.78
CA PHE A 205 0.74 -0.36 25.57
C PHE A 205 -0.39 0.67 25.75
N LYS A 206 -1.20 0.59 26.82
CA LYS A 206 -2.30 1.55 27.06
C LYS A 206 -1.83 3.02 27.08
N ARG A 207 -0.61 3.28 27.54
CA ARG A 207 -0.02 4.64 27.57
C ARG A 207 0.22 5.24 26.20
N PHE A 208 0.28 4.43 25.15
CA PHE A 208 0.48 4.84 23.76
C PHE A 208 -0.84 4.94 23.00
N SER A 209 -1.95 4.53 23.64
CA SER A 209 -3.27 4.48 23.00
C SER A 209 -3.85 5.87 22.82
N LYS A 210 -4.30 6.16 21.60
CA LYS A 210 -5.04 7.36 21.22
C LYS A 210 -6.28 6.96 20.44
N THR A 211 -7.38 7.67 20.67
CA THR A 211 -8.63 7.45 19.94
C THR A 211 -8.92 8.68 19.08
N TYR A 212 -9.36 8.42 17.86
CA TYR A 212 -9.77 9.42 16.90
C TYR A 212 -11.20 9.15 16.47
N THR A 213 -11.95 10.22 16.23
CA THR A 213 -13.32 10.17 15.69
C THR A 213 -13.31 10.37 14.17
N ASP A 214 -14.42 10.09 13.54
CA ASP A 214 -14.58 10.19 12.08
C ASP A 214 -14.06 11.49 11.49
N GLY A 215 -13.29 11.41 10.42
CA GLY A 215 -12.68 12.54 9.73
C GLY A 215 -11.52 13.24 10.43
N GLN A 216 -11.14 12.83 11.67
CA GLN A 216 -9.96 13.40 12.32
C GLN A 216 -8.67 13.02 11.61
N VAL A 217 -7.83 14.01 11.32
CA VAL A 217 -6.53 13.80 10.63
C VAL A 217 -5.47 13.35 11.63
N ILE A 218 -5.01 12.11 11.46
CA ILE A 218 -3.94 11.52 12.26
C ILE A 218 -2.58 11.96 11.74
N ILE A 219 -2.39 11.88 10.40
CA ILE A 219 -1.19 12.32 9.69
C ILE A 219 -1.61 13.26 8.56
N SER A 220 -0.92 14.38 8.39
CA SER A 220 -1.06 15.23 7.20
C SER A 220 0.10 15.00 6.25
N GLU A 221 -0.15 14.84 4.95
CA GLU A 221 0.89 14.86 3.94
C GLU A 221 1.72 16.16 4.06
N PHE A 222 2.99 16.08 3.75
CA PHE A 222 4.01 17.13 3.88
C PHE A 222 4.45 17.45 5.33
N GLU A 223 3.75 17.05 6.39
CA GLU A 223 4.24 17.30 7.75
C GLU A 223 5.52 16.49 8.05
N PRO A 224 6.44 16.97 8.91
CA PRO A 224 7.57 16.19 9.40
C PRO A 224 7.09 14.91 10.09
N GLY A 225 7.75 13.76 9.84
CA GLY A 225 7.35 12.46 10.35
C GLY A 225 8.25 11.95 11.46
N ASP A 226 7.79 12.02 12.71
CA ASP A 226 8.49 11.56 13.92
C ASP A 226 7.75 10.48 14.72
N THR A 227 6.55 10.11 14.26
CA THR A 227 5.70 9.11 14.88
C THR A 227 5.22 8.06 13.89
N PHE A 228 4.90 6.87 14.37
CA PHE A 228 4.20 5.82 13.62
C PHE A 228 3.11 5.21 14.49
N TYR A 229 2.21 4.48 13.87
CA TYR A 229 0.97 4.05 14.49
C TYR A 229 0.68 2.59 14.19
N PHE A 230 0.07 1.91 15.15
CA PHE A 230 -0.54 0.59 15.01
C PHE A 230 -2.03 0.70 15.26
N ILE A 231 -2.86 0.19 14.37
CA ILE A 231 -4.31 0.24 14.50
C ILE A 231 -4.76 -0.91 15.43
N GLN A 232 -5.27 -0.57 16.59
CA GLN A 232 -5.88 -1.55 17.49
C GLN A 232 -7.33 -1.84 17.12
N ARG A 233 -8.10 -0.82 16.72
CA ARG A 233 -9.52 -0.92 16.36
C ARG A 233 -9.89 0.13 15.33
N GLY A 234 -10.86 -0.21 14.48
CA GLY A 234 -11.38 0.69 13.44
C GLY A 234 -10.53 0.69 12.18
N GLU A 235 -10.75 1.69 11.36
CA GLU A 235 -10.14 1.83 10.03
C GLU A 235 -9.64 3.25 9.81
N VAL A 236 -8.55 3.39 9.04
CA VAL A 236 -8.05 4.69 8.60
C VAL A 236 -8.00 4.75 7.09
N GLN A 237 -8.33 5.89 6.52
CA GLN A 237 -8.19 6.14 5.08
C GLN A 237 -6.86 6.85 4.80
N ILE A 238 -6.08 6.30 3.86
CA ILE A 238 -4.90 6.93 3.29
C ILE A 238 -5.31 7.70 2.04
N SER A 239 -4.96 8.97 1.98
CA SER A 239 -5.24 9.82 0.82
C SER A 239 -4.03 10.68 0.45
N LYS A 240 -3.91 11.00 -0.83
CA LYS A 240 -2.86 11.86 -1.36
C LYS A 240 -3.45 13.07 -2.05
N TYR A 241 -2.81 14.22 -1.88
CA TYR A 241 -3.20 15.45 -2.56
C TYR A 241 -2.63 15.47 -3.97
N ILE A 242 -3.52 15.37 -4.97
CA ILE A 242 -3.18 15.33 -6.40
C ILE A 242 -4.13 16.25 -7.16
N ASN A 243 -3.60 17.18 -7.95
CA ASN A 243 -4.35 18.07 -8.82
C ASN A 243 -5.55 18.76 -8.11
N GLY A 244 -5.28 19.39 -6.97
CA GLY A 244 -6.29 20.15 -6.24
C GLY A 244 -7.27 19.32 -5.41
N SER A 245 -7.14 17.98 -5.37
CA SER A 245 -8.06 17.11 -4.64
C SER A 245 -7.36 16.01 -3.88
N LEU A 246 -7.99 15.53 -2.80
CA LEU A 246 -7.51 14.35 -2.07
C LEU A 246 -8.02 13.10 -2.77
N LYS A 247 -7.07 12.30 -3.26
CA LYS A 247 -7.33 10.98 -3.85
C LYS A 247 -7.07 9.90 -2.80
N LYS A 248 -8.07 9.08 -2.55
CA LYS A 248 -7.95 7.91 -1.67
C LYS A 248 -6.90 6.95 -2.25
N LEU A 249 -5.93 6.50 -1.51
CA LEU A 249 -4.92 5.52 -1.92
C LEU A 249 -5.23 4.13 -1.38
N ASP A 250 -5.68 4.06 -0.12
CA ASP A 250 -5.87 2.79 0.57
C ASP A 250 -6.74 2.97 1.81
N VAL A 251 -7.20 1.85 2.39
CA VAL A 251 -7.81 1.77 3.71
C VAL A 251 -7.03 0.75 4.53
N LEU A 252 -6.63 1.14 5.72
CA LEU A 252 -5.96 0.24 6.66
C LEU A 252 -6.88 -0.09 7.82
N CYS A 253 -6.82 -1.34 8.26
CA CYS A 253 -7.68 -1.89 9.30
C CYS A 253 -6.90 -2.24 10.57
N ALA A 254 -7.60 -2.70 11.58
CA ALA A 254 -6.99 -3.19 12.82
C ALA A 254 -5.94 -4.29 12.53
N GLY A 255 -4.76 -4.15 13.13
CA GLY A 255 -3.59 -4.99 12.88
C GLY A 255 -2.56 -4.40 11.92
N ASP A 256 -2.90 -3.32 11.21
CA ASP A 256 -1.98 -2.63 10.31
C ASP A 256 -1.16 -1.55 11.01
N PHE A 257 0.01 -1.26 10.43
CA PHE A 257 0.87 -0.14 10.81
C PHE A 257 0.80 0.96 9.75
N PHE A 258 1.00 2.22 10.17
CA PHE A 258 1.14 3.35 9.26
C PHE A 258 2.04 4.45 9.83
N GLY A 259 2.56 5.32 8.94
CA GLY A 259 3.45 6.41 9.32
C GLY A 259 4.92 6.00 9.51
N GLU A 260 5.24 4.72 9.42
CA GLU A 260 6.56 4.13 9.61
C GLU A 260 7.59 4.60 8.57
N MET A 261 7.15 4.85 7.32
CA MET A 261 8.03 5.24 6.22
C MET A 261 8.79 6.55 6.50
N ALA A 262 8.11 7.53 7.08
CA ALA A 262 8.72 8.81 7.40
C ALA A 262 9.81 8.70 8.47
N ILE A 263 9.66 7.77 9.43
CA ILE A 263 10.67 7.49 10.47
C ILE A 263 11.86 6.75 9.88
N ILE A 264 11.60 5.72 9.08
CA ILE A 264 12.64 4.85 8.50
C ILE A 264 13.54 5.65 7.55
N ASP A 265 12.93 6.50 6.70
CA ASP A 265 13.63 7.25 5.66
C ASP A 265 14.00 8.68 6.07
N ASN A 266 13.53 9.13 7.24
CA ASN A 266 13.70 10.50 7.73
C ASN A 266 13.23 11.55 6.72
N THR A 267 12.05 11.36 6.15
CA THR A 267 11.43 12.21 5.13
C THR A 267 10.06 12.70 5.60
N PRO A 268 9.51 13.76 5.00
CA PRO A 268 8.13 14.19 5.28
C PRO A 268 7.12 13.10 4.98
N ARG A 269 5.92 13.23 5.56
CA ARG A 269 4.79 12.34 5.32
C ARG A 269 4.41 12.33 3.85
N SER A 270 4.24 11.15 3.29
CA SER A 270 3.94 10.94 1.87
C SER A 270 2.45 10.92 1.54
N ALA A 271 1.59 10.92 2.55
CA ALA A 271 0.13 10.89 2.40
C ALA A 271 -0.55 11.47 3.65
N THR A 272 -1.81 11.88 3.48
CA THR A 272 -2.72 12.26 4.57
C THR A 272 -3.50 11.04 5.01
N ILE A 273 -3.57 10.80 6.33
CA ILE A 273 -4.28 9.68 6.94
C ILE A 273 -5.28 10.23 7.95
N PHE A 274 -6.53 9.84 7.82
CA PHE A 274 -7.61 10.25 8.71
C PHE A 274 -8.48 9.07 9.11
N ALA A 275 -9.14 9.21 10.25
CA ALA A 275 -10.01 8.19 10.80
C ALA A 275 -11.27 8.02 9.95
N SER A 276 -11.66 6.77 9.69
CA SER A 276 -12.94 6.38 9.11
C SER A 276 -13.76 5.73 10.21
N GLY A 277 -14.71 6.50 10.78
CA GLY A 277 -15.39 6.13 12.01
C GLY A 277 -14.54 6.32 13.27
N SER A 278 -14.81 5.52 14.31
CA SER A 278 -14.03 5.54 15.55
C SER A 278 -12.82 4.63 15.44
N VAL A 279 -11.63 5.18 15.64
CA VAL A 279 -10.35 4.49 15.48
C VAL A 279 -9.54 4.60 16.76
N THR A 280 -9.03 3.47 17.25
CA THR A 280 -8.04 3.42 18.33
C THR A 280 -6.70 2.96 17.79
N VAL A 281 -5.66 3.77 18.01
CA VAL A 281 -4.29 3.47 17.58
C VAL A 281 -3.31 3.51 18.74
N LEU A 282 -2.20 2.81 18.62
CA LEU A 282 -1.00 3.01 19.44
C LEU A 282 -0.05 3.95 18.69
N GLU A 283 0.33 5.05 19.32
CA GLU A 283 1.28 6.02 18.78
C GLU A 283 2.67 5.81 19.35
N PHE A 284 3.65 5.62 18.49
CA PHE A 284 5.05 5.44 18.87
C PHE A 284 5.90 6.52 18.21
N ASN A 285 6.87 7.07 18.94
CA ASN A 285 7.85 7.98 18.38
C ASN A 285 9.06 7.24 17.79
N LYS A 286 9.96 7.98 17.13
CA LYS A 286 11.17 7.45 16.50
C LYS A 286 12.07 6.66 17.46
N ALA A 287 12.21 7.12 18.71
CA ALA A 287 13.01 6.41 19.73
C ALA A 287 12.37 5.08 20.12
N ASN A 288 11.05 5.05 20.27
CA ASN A 288 10.30 3.84 20.58
C ASN A 288 10.29 2.85 19.39
N PHE A 289 10.37 3.32 18.15
CA PHE A 289 10.43 2.46 16.96
C PHE A 289 11.66 1.54 17.01
N GLY A 290 12.86 2.11 17.23
CA GLY A 290 14.07 1.31 17.36
C GLY A 290 13.95 0.28 18.49
N ALA A 291 13.52 0.71 19.66
CA ALA A 291 13.35 -0.18 20.83
C ALA A 291 12.29 -1.27 20.58
N LEU A 292 11.18 -0.94 19.91
CA LEU A 292 10.12 -1.89 19.58
C LEU A 292 10.63 -2.98 18.61
N ILE A 293 11.34 -2.58 17.57
CA ILE A 293 11.89 -3.51 16.56
C ILE A 293 12.99 -4.40 17.16
N THR A 294 13.88 -3.83 17.99
CA THR A 294 14.97 -4.60 18.60
C THR A 294 14.49 -5.47 19.77
N GLY A 295 13.52 -5.00 20.54
CA GLY A 295 12.94 -5.76 21.65
C GLY A 295 11.87 -6.77 21.21
N ASN A 296 11.34 -6.65 19.98
CA ASN A 296 10.28 -7.51 19.48
C ASN A 296 10.46 -7.83 18.00
N PRO A 297 11.28 -8.84 17.64
CA PRO A 297 11.54 -9.22 16.25
C PRO A 297 10.28 -9.57 15.44
N GLN A 298 9.23 -10.04 16.09
CA GLN A 298 7.96 -10.37 15.41
C GLN A 298 7.30 -9.13 14.79
N VAL A 299 7.38 -7.98 15.47
CA VAL A 299 6.87 -6.71 14.93
C VAL A 299 7.61 -6.33 13.65
N ALA A 300 8.94 -6.50 13.65
CA ALA A 300 9.76 -6.22 12.47
C ALA A 300 9.41 -7.12 11.27
N ILE A 301 9.16 -8.40 11.53
CA ILE A 301 8.75 -9.37 10.51
C ILE A 301 7.40 -8.99 9.91
N VAL A 302 6.45 -8.60 10.75
CA VAL A 302 5.14 -8.13 10.28
C VAL A 302 5.26 -6.88 9.43
N LEU A 303 6.07 -5.91 9.84
CA LEU A 303 6.36 -4.74 9.02
C LEU A 303 6.99 -5.13 7.68
N MET A 304 7.92 -6.07 7.65
CA MET A 304 8.50 -6.58 6.40
C MET A 304 7.45 -7.21 5.50
N LYS A 305 6.59 -8.09 6.05
CA LYS A 305 5.46 -8.70 5.30
C LYS A 305 4.55 -7.64 4.71
N MET A 306 4.17 -6.66 5.51
CA MET A 306 3.33 -5.54 5.10
C MET A 306 3.98 -4.74 3.97
N PHE A 307 5.27 -4.39 4.06
CA PHE A 307 5.97 -3.70 2.98
C PHE A 307 6.03 -4.53 1.70
N CYS A 308 6.33 -5.82 1.80
CA CYS A 308 6.37 -6.70 0.63
C CYS A 308 5.01 -6.76 -0.07
N LYS A 309 3.92 -6.93 0.70
CA LYS A 309 2.56 -6.90 0.17
C LYS A 309 2.24 -5.55 -0.49
N ARG A 310 2.48 -4.44 0.19
CA ARG A 310 2.22 -3.10 -0.35
C ARG A 310 3.04 -2.79 -1.60
N ILE A 311 4.31 -3.24 -1.67
CA ILE A 311 5.13 -3.08 -2.89
C ILE A 311 4.47 -3.82 -4.05
N PHE A 312 4.02 -5.05 -3.84
CA PHE A 312 3.32 -5.83 -4.86
C PHE A 312 2.03 -5.13 -5.31
N ASP A 313 1.17 -4.72 -4.36
CA ASP A 313 -0.10 -4.04 -4.65
C ASP A 313 0.12 -2.73 -5.43
N GLN A 314 1.12 -1.93 -5.05
CA GLN A 314 1.47 -0.71 -5.78
C GLN A 314 2.04 -0.99 -7.18
N LYS A 315 2.78 -2.07 -7.36
CA LYS A 315 3.22 -2.49 -8.71
C LYS A 315 2.04 -2.90 -9.58
N GLN A 316 1.06 -3.64 -9.04
CA GLN A 316 -0.17 -3.97 -9.79
C GLN A 316 -0.93 -2.71 -10.18
N ARG A 317 -1.09 -1.77 -9.24
CA ARG A 317 -1.71 -0.48 -9.54
C ARG A 317 -0.97 0.28 -10.63
N LEU A 318 0.36 0.32 -10.59
CA LEU A 318 1.17 0.97 -11.61
C LEU A 318 0.91 0.36 -13.00
N ARG A 319 0.84 -0.98 -13.10
CA ARG A 319 0.49 -1.68 -14.35
C ARG A 319 -0.88 -1.25 -14.89
N ILE A 320 -1.89 -1.12 -14.00
CA ILE A 320 -3.22 -0.64 -14.39
C ILE A 320 -3.15 0.79 -14.93
N LEU A 321 -2.43 1.69 -14.25
CA LEU A 321 -2.30 3.08 -14.65
C LEU A 321 -1.60 3.26 -16.02
N MET A 322 -0.74 2.32 -16.41
CA MET A 322 -0.07 2.31 -17.71
C MET A 322 -0.98 1.88 -18.89
N ILE A 323 -2.11 1.26 -18.63
CA ILE A 323 -3.09 0.89 -19.66
C ILE A 323 -3.75 2.16 -20.20
N SER A 324 -3.72 2.39 -21.52
CA SER A 324 -4.30 3.58 -22.14
C SER A 324 -5.83 3.51 -22.23
N GLU A 325 -6.39 2.31 -22.47
CA GLU A 325 -7.83 2.11 -22.67
C GLU A 325 -8.63 2.04 -21.36
N PRO A 326 -9.61 2.95 -21.11
CA PRO A 326 -10.41 2.96 -19.89
C PRO A 326 -11.10 1.61 -19.59
N ARG A 327 -11.67 0.99 -20.61
CA ARG A 327 -12.35 -0.31 -20.47
C ARG A 327 -11.41 -1.40 -19.97
N VAL A 328 -10.20 -1.48 -20.53
CA VAL A 328 -9.20 -2.46 -20.12
C VAL A 328 -8.69 -2.16 -18.71
N ARG A 329 -8.59 -0.88 -18.32
CA ARG A 329 -8.28 -0.52 -16.92
C ARG A 329 -9.31 -1.05 -15.95
N VAL A 330 -10.61 -0.94 -16.26
CA VAL A 330 -11.69 -1.48 -15.43
C VAL A 330 -11.55 -2.99 -15.29
N ALA A 331 -11.35 -3.71 -16.41
CA ALA A 331 -11.10 -5.15 -16.38
C ALA A 331 -9.89 -5.51 -15.52
N ALA A 332 -8.79 -4.77 -15.68
CA ALA A 332 -7.56 -4.99 -14.92
C ALA A 332 -7.75 -4.74 -13.41
N VAL A 333 -8.61 -3.79 -13.01
CA VAL A 333 -8.97 -3.59 -11.59
C VAL A 333 -9.69 -4.82 -11.03
N PHE A 334 -10.67 -5.40 -11.76
CA PHE A 334 -11.35 -6.60 -11.29
C PHE A 334 -10.42 -7.80 -11.20
N VAL A 335 -9.51 -7.99 -12.18
CA VAL A 335 -8.49 -9.04 -12.12
C VAL A 335 -7.57 -8.86 -10.91
N MET A 336 -7.13 -7.64 -10.63
CA MET A 336 -6.31 -7.33 -9.45
C MET A 336 -7.06 -7.64 -8.15
N LEU A 337 -8.33 -7.26 -8.05
CA LEU A 337 -9.15 -7.54 -6.87
C LEU A 337 -9.34 -9.04 -6.64
N ASP A 338 -9.49 -9.82 -7.72
CA ASP A 338 -9.57 -11.29 -7.65
C ASP A 338 -8.24 -11.89 -7.17
N ASP A 339 -7.11 -11.43 -7.72
CA ASP A 339 -5.76 -11.88 -7.32
C ASP A 339 -5.39 -11.49 -5.87
N MET A 340 -5.94 -10.40 -5.35
CA MET A 340 -5.76 -9.96 -3.95
C MET A 340 -6.70 -10.68 -2.97
N SER A 341 -7.76 -11.33 -3.48
CA SER A 341 -8.71 -12.07 -2.66
C SER A 341 -8.10 -13.39 -2.17
N GLU A 342 -8.34 -13.73 -0.90
CA GLU A 342 -7.92 -15.04 -0.40
C GLU A 342 -8.64 -16.15 -1.18
N PRO A 343 -7.94 -17.23 -1.57
CA PRO A 343 -8.57 -18.36 -2.23
C PRO A 343 -9.69 -18.93 -1.36
N ASN A 344 -10.94 -18.79 -1.80
CA ASN A 344 -12.08 -19.38 -1.11
C ASN A 344 -12.46 -20.69 -1.79
N PRO A 345 -12.22 -21.86 -1.17
CA PRO A 345 -12.51 -23.16 -1.77
C PRO A 345 -14.01 -23.40 -1.99
N LEU A 346 -14.88 -22.57 -1.41
CA LEU A 346 -16.33 -22.63 -1.61
C LEU A 346 -16.80 -21.94 -2.90
N ILE A 347 -15.95 -21.13 -3.52
CA ILE A 347 -16.25 -20.45 -4.78
C ILE A 347 -15.77 -21.34 -5.93
N THR A 348 -16.64 -22.18 -6.45
CA THR A 348 -16.34 -23.13 -7.54
C THR A 348 -16.66 -22.59 -8.94
N GLY A 349 -17.27 -21.38 -9.04
CA GLY A 349 -17.67 -20.75 -10.29
C GLY A 349 -16.70 -19.69 -10.78
N LYS A 350 -16.99 -19.13 -11.96
CA LYS A 350 -16.26 -18.00 -12.56
C LYS A 350 -16.76 -16.64 -12.09
N SER A 351 -17.95 -16.61 -11.47
CA SER A 351 -18.51 -15.38 -10.90
C SER A 351 -17.74 -14.95 -9.65
N ARG A 352 -17.56 -13.64 -9.51
CA ARG A 352 -16.89 -13.00 -8.35
C ARG A 352 -17.71 -11.81 -7.88
N GLU A 353 -17.93 -11.73 -6.58
CA GLU A 353 -18.55 -10.59 -5.94
C GLU A 353 -17.47 -9.75 -5.23
N PHE A 354 -17.38 -8.47 -5.60
CA PHE A 354 -16.45 -7.52 -5.01
C PHE A 354 -17.21 -6.45 -4.24
N ARG A 355 -16.88 -6.25 -2.97
CA ARG A 355 -17.44 -5.18 -2.13
C ARG A 355 -16.76 -3.85 -2.44
N VAL A 356 -17.03 -3.34 -3.63
CA VAL A 356 -16.48 -2.11 -4.15
C VAL A 356 -17.56 -1.27 -4.82
N THR A 357 -17.38 0.04 -4.79
CA THR A 357 -18.25 1.01 -5.47
C THR A 357 -17.61 1.48 -6.77
N PRO A 358 -18.35 2.12 -7.70
CA PRO A 358 -17.77 2.78 -8.87
C PRO A 358 -16.69 3.81 -8.52
N ALA A 359 -16.78 4.44 -7.34
CA ALA A 359 -15.75 5.37 -6.85
C ALA A 359 -14.45 4.65 -6.47
N ASP A 360 -14.54 3.45 -5.91
CA ASP A 360 -13.35 2.62 -5.60
C ASP A 360 -12.67 2.15 -6.89
N ILE A 361 -13.44 1.70 -7.89
CA ILE A 361 -12.90 1.35 -9.21
C ILE A 361 -12.21 2.56 -9.87
N ALA A 362 -12.86 3.73 -9.84
CA ALA A 362 -12.31 4.98 -10.38
C ALA A 362 -10.94 5.32 -9.78
N GLN A 363 -10.80 5.09 -8.48
CA GLN A 363 -9.58 5.32 -7.76
C GLN A 363 -8.45 4.37 -8.19
N TRP A 364 -8.72 3.07 -8.30
CA TRP A 364 -7.73 2.10 -8.76
C TRP A 364 -7.33 2.32 -10.22
N ALA A 365 -8.32 2.60 -11.07
CA ALA A 365 -8.11 2.88 -12.49
C ALA A 365 -7.45 4.25 -12.76
N GLY A 366 -7.42 5.17 -11.79
CA GLY A 366 -6.91 6.54 -11.99
C GLY A 366 -7.75 7.36 -12.96
N LEU A 367 -9.07 7.09 -13.02
CA LEU A 367 -10.01 7.75 -13.93
C LEU A 367 -11.10 8.51 -13.14
N PRO A 368 -11.75 9.52 -13.73
CA PRO A 368 -12.90 10.15 -13.12
C PRO A 368 -14.06 9.15 -12.90
N THR A 369 -14.81 9.29 -11.82
CA THR A 369 -15.95 8.42 -11.52
C THR A 369 -17.02 8.41 -12.61
N SER A 370 -17.20 9.54 -13.34
CA SER A 370 -18.08 9.61 -14.50
C SER A 370 -17.65 8.67 -15.61
N ALA A 371 -16.36 8.69 -16.00
CA ALA A 371 -15.83 7.80 -17.03
C ALA A 371 -15.93 6.31 -16.61
N ILE A 372 -15.78 6.00 -15.31
CA ILE A 372 -15.96 4.63 -14.82
C ILE A 372 -17.42 4.21 -14.92
N LYS A 373 -18.37 5.09 -14.59
CA LYS A 373 -19.81 4.77 -14.73
C LYS A 373 -20.17 4.42 -16.18
N ASP A 374 -19.69 5.23 -17.13
CA ASP A 374 -19.90 4.98 -18.56
C ASP A 374 -19.35 3.59 -18.98
N GLU A 375 -18.16 3.22 -18.52
CA GLU A 375 -17.58 1.90 -18.82
C GLU A 375 -18.31 0.75 -18.10
N LEU A 376 -18.75 0.93 -16.85
CA LEU A 376 -19.53 -0.07 -16.15
C LEU A 376 -20.90 -0.31 -16.81
N GLU A 377 -21.59 0.73 -17.29
CA GLU A 377 -22.83 0.60 -18.07
C GLU A 377 -22.63 -0.24 -19.35
N ILE A 378 -21.48 -0.09 -20.01
CA ILE A 378 -21.14 -0.92 -21.19
C ILE A 378 -20.93 -2.38 -20.79
N TYR A 379 -20.29 -2.65 -19.66
CA TYR A 379 -20.13 -4.01 -19.14
C TYR A 379 -21.47 -4.62 -18.70
N GLU A 380 -22.35 -3.84 -18.06
CA GLU A 380 -23.71 -4.29 -17.69
C GLU A 380 -24.59 -4.60 -18.92
N ALA A 381 -24.55 -3.73 -19.94
CA ALA A 381 -25.29 -3.95 -21.19
C ALA A 381 -24.86 -5.25 -21.91
N LYS A 382 -23.62 -5.71 -21.67
CA LYS A 382 -23.11 -6.99 -22.18
C LYS A 382 -23.34 -8.17 -21.22
N HIS A 383 -24.01 -7.96 -20.10
CA HIS A 383 -24.21 -8.95 -19.05
C HIS A 383 -22.91 -9.54 -18.46
N GLN A 384 -21.82 -8.76 -18.48
CA GLN A 384 -20.52 -9.17 -17.95
C GLN A 384 -20.36 -8.83 -16.46
N ILE A 385 -21.08 -7.81 -15.98
CA ILE A 385 -21.15 -7.41 -14.58
C ILE A 385 -22.58 -7.09 -14.16
N VAL A 386 -22.80 -7.07 -12.84
CA VAL A 386 -24.04 -6.56 -12.20
C VAL A 386 -23.62 -5.56 -11.11
N VAL A 387 -24.02 -4.30 -11.26
CA VAL A 387 -23.70 -3.24 -10.27
C VAL A 387 -24.83 -3.17 -9.24
N LYS A 388 -24.50 -3.48 -7.97
CA LYS A 388 -25.39 -3.35 -6.81
C LYS A 388 -24.99 -2.11 -5.99
N THR A 389 -25.75 -1.77 -4.96
CA THR A 389 -25.54 -0.53 -4.19
C THR A 389 -24.14 -0.44 -3.52
N SER A 390 -23.61 -1.57 -3.04
CA SER A 390 -22.34 -1.62 -2.27
C SER A 390 -21.38 -2.69 -2.77
N GLU A 391 -21.71 -3.36 -3.86
CA GLU A 391 -20.90 -4.43 -4.43
C GLU A 391 -21.11 -4.51 -5.94
N ILE A 392 -20.12 -5.07 -6.63
CA ILE A 392 -20.16 -5.35 -8.07
C ILE A 392 -19.88 -6.85 -8.25
N GLU A 393 -20.78 -7.52 -8.94
CA GLU A 393 -20.62 -8.91 -9.34
C GLU A 393 -20.05 -8.96 -10.76
N VAL A 394 -18.95 -9.66 -10.94
CA VAL A 394 -18.36 -10.01 -12.26
C VAL A 394 -18.81 -11.42 -12.60
N VAL A 395 -19.55 -11.59 -13.70
CA VAL A 395 -20.16 -12.86 -14.09
C VAL A 395 -19.11 -13.91 -14.50
N ASP A 396 -18.09 -13.50 -15.24
CA ASP A 396 -16.97 -14.37 -15.63
C ASP A 396 -15.64 -13.60 -15.48
N ILE A 397 -14.88 -13.88 -14.43
CA ILE A 397 -13.60 -13.24 -14.16
C ILE A 397 -12.52 -13.61 -15.21
N ASP A 398 -12.64 -14.82 -15.83
CA ASP A 398 -11.72 -15.24 -16.87
C ASP A 398 -11.88 -14.39 -18.14
N GLU A 399 -13.05 -13.80 -18.36
CA GLU A 399 -13.26 -12.87 -19.47
C GLU A 399 -12.53 -11.55 -19.24
N MET A 400 -12.53 -11.03 -18.01
CA MET A 400 -11.72 -9.87 -17.62
C MET A 400 -10.23 -10.15 -17.79
N ARG A 401 -9.76 -11.34 -17.38
CA ARG A 401 -8.36 -11.76 -17.57
C ARG A 401 -8.00 -11.81 -19.06
N ARG A 402 -8.83 -12.43 -19.89
CA ARG A 402 -8.61 -12.46 -21.35
C ARG A 402 -8.53 -11.07 -21.96
N THR A 403 -9.39 -10.15 -21.54
CA THR A 403 -9.39 -8.76 -22.01
C THR A 403 -8.03 -8.08 -21.72
N THR A 404 -7.52 -8.23 -20.51
CA THR A 404 -6.21 -7.66 -20.14
C THR A 404 -5.05 -8.36 -20.85
N GLU A 405 -5.08 -9.67 -21.01
CA GLU A 405 -4.04 -10.43 -21.72
C GLU A 405 -3.94 -10.07 -23.20
N VAL A 406 -5.09 -9.93 -23.87
CA VAL A 406 -5.12 -9.53 -25.28
C VAL A 406 -4.52 -8.14 -25.45
N TYR A 407 -4.90 -7.19 -24.60
CA TYR A 407 -4.31 -5.85 -24.63
C TYR A 407 -2.80 -5.89 -24.45
N ASN A 408 -2.31 -6.62 -23.43
CA ASN A 408 -0.88 -6.73 -23.16
C ASN A 408 -0.11 -7.35 -24.34
N LYS A 409 -0.63 -8.40 -24.98
CA LYS A 409 -0.01 -9.02 -26.15
C LYS A 409 0.08 -8.06 -27.34
N LEU A 410 -0.95 -7.26 -27.58
CA LEU A 410 -0.97 -6.29 -28.68
C LEU A 410 0.06 -5.17 -28.46
N HIS A 411 0.21 -4.69 -27.25
CA HIS A 411 1.10 -3.56 -26.95
C HIS A 411 2.55 -3.96 -26.67
N GLN A 412 2.82 -5.21 -26.23
CA GLN A 412 4.17 -5.75 -26.16
C GLN A 412 4.80 -5.99 -27.53
N ASN A 413 3.99 -6.26 -28.57
CA ASN A 413 4.47 -6.45 -29.94
C ASN A 413 4.66 -5.13 -30.73
N GLY A 414 4.14 -4.00 -30.23
CA GLY A 414 4.27 -2.67 -30.87
C GLY A 414 5.50 -1.87 -30.44
N ALA A 415 6.28 -2.38 -29.47
CA ALA A 415 7.51 -1.76 -28.97
C ALA A 415 8.79 -2.38 -29.59
N ARG A 416 8.67 -2.99 -30.78
CA ARG A 416 9.83 -3.45 -31.60
C ARG A 416 10.09 -2.54 -32.76
#